data_d94caac53bf7406f9eec7aa92d4748fc
#
_entry.id   d94caac53bf7406f9eec7aa92d4748fc
#
_cell.length_a   1.000
_cell.length_b   1.000
_cell.length_c   1.000
_cell.angle_alpha   90.00
_cell.angle_beta   90.00
_cell.angle_gamma   90.00
#
_symmetry.space_group_name_H-M   'P 1'
#
loop_
_entity.id
_entity.type
_entity.pdbx_description
1 polymer ?
#
loop_
_entity_poly.entity_id
_entity_poly.type
_entity_poly.pdbx_seq_one_letter_code
_entity_poly.pdbx_strand_id
1 'polypeptide(L)'
;KGVIAWGASMGGFITQALAERFPKLIKSAAPICTAAGNVSSELTYAGDLLWGLKTFFDPSITVSGYADGPAGVGQAAQNLGKVAAVLRHISGTLTETDISKTWPATSPMPATIKAIPARSALTLVGLMAGVPTQSQHIDGSSFPGTETGFALALAPAIAIAQNAGYAAGLGIFATLDLERRVGGAFYDNTATDYAKRIADERASFNVALSGNDATNGLLSILSSPYGKRIAASDQGLNGLKAQLAHKGKALVPTITMTGTADMITPAGNSQWLVNKNLKNTKKFLPLWVVTADKWTKFLPTGSPDTSSTAWPSGTGHCQFSYDQTMTVAKLAAAAAKTGSVPSNASVEKTVAKVDGLLFDREFSMPLLKADQK
;
A
#
# COMPACT_ATOMS: atom_id res chain seq x y z
N LYS A 1 -28.66 -2.86 -25.34
CA LYS A 1 -28.28 -3.19 -23.98
C LYS A 1 -26.77 -2.95 -23.83
N GLY A 2 -26.29 -2.30 -22.76
CA GLY A 2 -24.87 -2.01 -22.53
C GLY A 2 -24.34 -2.79 -21.34
N VAL A 3 -23.03 -3.08 -21.36
CA VAL A 3 -22.34 -3.76 -20.26
C VAL A 3 -21.70 -2.71 -19.33
N ILE A 4 -21.89 -2.87 -18.03
CA ILE A 4 -21.16 -2.15 -17.00
C ILE A 4 -20.07 -3.10 -16.51
N ALA A 5 -18.79 -2.70 -16.63
CA ALA A 5 -17.69 -3.45 -16.05
C ALA A 5 -17.50 -2.99 -14.59
N TRP A 6 -17.39 -3.96 -13.68
CA TRP A 6 -17.18 -3.72 -12.25
C TRP A 6 -16.13 -4.68 -11.69
N GLY A 7 -15.25 -4.20 -10.86
CA GLY A 7 -14.29 -5.06 -10.18
C GLY A 7 -13.52 -4.34 -9.08
N ALA A 8 -13.11 -5.14 -8.09
CA ALA A 8 -12.32 -4.70 -6.95
C ALA A 8 -10.90 -5.30 -7.01
N SER A 9 -9.90 -4.62 -6.49
CA SER A 9 -8.52 -5.11 -6.41
C SER A 9 -7.96 -5.45 -7.81
N MET A 10 -7.47 -6.67 -8.02
CA MET A 10 -7.11 -7.19 -9.34
C MET A 10 -8.30 -7.14 -10.32
N GLY A 11 -9.54 -7.35 -9.85
CA GLY A 11 -10.75 -7.15 -10.66
C GLY A 11 -10.91 -5.70 -11.12
N GLY A 12 -10.47 -4.72 -10.32
CA GLY A 12 -10.40 -3.32 -10.71
C GLY A 12 -9.40 -3.08 -11.85
N PHE A 13 -8.22 -3.71 -11.79
CA PHE A 13 -7.26 -3.71 -12.89
C PHE A 13 -7.87 -4.29 -14.18
N ILE A 14 -8.51 -5.46 -14.09
CA ILE A 14 -9.18 -6.10 -15.23
C ILE A 14 -10.29 -5.19 -15.78
N THR A 15 -11.07 -4.54 -14.92
CA THR A 15 -12.12 -3.60 -15.29
C THR A 15 -11.59 -2.43 -16.09
N GLN A 16 -10.50 -1.83 -15.65
CA GLN A 16 -9.82 -0.74 -16.37
C GLN A 16 -9.30 -1.21 -17.74
N ALA A 17 -8.64 -2.37 -17.77
CA ALA A 17 -8.11 -2.95 -19.01
C ALA A 17 -9.22 -3.26 -20.03
N LEU A 18 -10.34 -3.82 -19.58
CA LEU A 18 -11.50 -4.10 -20.43
C LEU A 18 -12.11 -2.80 -20.98
N ALA A 19 -12.26 -1.77 -20.14
CA ALA A 19 -12.80 -0.49 -20.54
C ALA A 19 -11.94 0.21 -21.62
N GLU A 20 -10.62 0.05 -21.54
CA GLU A 20 -9.71 0.59 -22.56
C GLU A 20 -9.67 -0.24 -23.85
N ARG A 21 -9.68 -1.57 -23.73
CA ARG A 21 -9.58 -2.48 -24.87
C ARG A 21 -10.89 -2.62 -25.66
N PHE A 22 -12.02 -2.55 -24.95
CA PHE A 22 -13.34 -2.81 -25.52
C PHE A 22 -14.35 -1.68 -25.26
N PRO A 23 -14.00 -0.39 -25.56
CA PRO A 23 -14.85 0.78 -25.26
C PRO A 23 -16.19 0.78 -26.00
N LYS A 24 -16.32 -0.01 -27.08
CA LYS A 24 -17.60 -0.16 -27.80
C LYS A 24 -18.59 -1.10 -27.08
N LEU A 25 -18.09 -2.06 -26.31
CA LEU A 25 -18.89 -3.02 -25.53
C LEU A 25 -19.23 -2.50 -24.15
N ILE A 26 -18.27 -1.86 -23.49
CA ILE A 26 -18.41 -1.34 -22.13
C ILE A 26 -19.06 0.04 -22.19
N LYS A 27 -20.13 0.24 -21.45
CA LYS A 27 -20.86 1.53 -21.38
C LYS A 27 -20.43 2.40 -20.21
N SER A 28 -20.01 1.78 -19.12
CA SER A 28 -19.31 2.42 -17.99
C SER A 28 -18.44 1.41 -17.26
N ALA A 29 -17.47 1.90 -16.48
CA ALA A 29 -16.56 1.08 -15.70
C ALA A 29 -16.49 1.58 -14.26
N ALA A 30 -16.35 0.65 -13.31
CA ALA A 30 -16.16 0.95 -11.90
C ALA A 30 -15.01 0.10 -11.34
N PRO A 31 -13.74 0.49 -11.59
CA PRO A 31 -12.58 -0.09 -10.93
C PRO A 31 -12.45 0.49 -9.52
N ILE A 32 -12.69 -0.35 -8.48
CA ILE A 32 -12.62 0.09 -7.08
C ILE A 32 -11.45 -0.57 -6.37
N CYS A 33 -10.87 0.10 -5.34
CA CYS A 33 -9.66 -0.34 -4.63
C CYS A 33 -8.65 -1.01 -5.58
N THR A 34 -8.36 -0.34 -6.69
CA THR A 34 -7.81 -1.00 -7.87
C THR A 34 -6.28 -1.04 -7.86
N ALA A 35 -5.71 -2.17 -8.32
CA ALA A 35 -4.31 -2.28 -8.73
C ALA A 35 -4.05 -1.68 -10.14
N ALA A 36 -4.98 -0.87 -10.67
CA ALA A 36 -4.89 -0.29 -12.01
C ALA A 36 -4.06 1.01 -12.08
N GLY A 37 -3.17 1.24 -11.12
CA GLY A 37 -2.15 2.28 -11.21
C GLY A 37 -1.03 1.91 -12.18
N ASN A 38 0.16 2.36 -11.88
CA ASN A 38 1.37 1.87 -12.53
C ASN A 38 1.74 0.50 -11.93
N VAL A 39 1.48 -0.57 -12.66
CA VAL A 39 1.71 -1.95 -12.17
C VAL A 39 3.15 -2.18 -11.73
N SER A 40 4.14 -1.61 -12.44
CA SER A 40 5.54 -1.72 -12.04
C SER A 40 5.78 -1.07 -10.68
N SER A 41 5.15 0.06 -10.39
CA SER A 41 5.28 0.76 -9.11
C SER A 41 4.57 0.03 -7.97
N GLU A 42 3.42 -0.60 -8.24
CA GLU A 42 2.72 -1.47 -7.29
C GLU A 42 3.58 -2.67 -6.89
N LEU A 43 4.22 -3.32 -7.86
CA LEU A 43 5.12 -4.44 -7.60
C LEU A 43 6.41 -3.99 -6.89
N THR A 44 6.90 -2.79 -7.20
CA THR A 44 8.05 -2.19 -6.50
C THR A 44 7.72 -1.89 -5.04
N TYR A 45 6.49 -1.43 -4.73
CA TYR A 45 6.01 -1.23 -3.37
C TYR A 45 6.19 -2.50 -2.51
N ALA A 46 5.68 -3.63 -3.00
CA ALA A 46 5.82 -4.91 -2.29
C ALA A 46 7.29 -5.39 -2.23
N GLY A 47 8.04 -5.21 -3.31
CA GLY A 47 9.45 -5.57 -3.39
C GLY A 47 10.32 -4.77 -2.42
N ASP A 48 10.11 -3.46 -2.32
CA ASP A 48 10.85 -2.58 -1.39
C ASP A 48 10.55 -2.91 0.06
N LEU A 49 9.29 -3.23 0.39
CA LEU A 49 8.91 -3.70 1.71
C LEU A 49 9.67 -4.99 2.07
N LEU A 50 9.62 -6.00 1.21
CA LEU A 50 10.31 -7.28 1.44
C LEU A 50 11.83 -7.11 1.49
N TRP A 51 12.41 -6.26 0.63
CA TRP A 51 13.84 -5.97 0.63
C TRP A 51 14.28 -5.27 1.91
N GLY A 52 13.49 -4.33 2.42
CA GLY A 52 13.76 -3.67 3.69
C GLY A 52 13.70 -4.66 4.86
N LEU A 53 12.68 -5.51 4.92
CA LEU A 53 12.57 -6.57 5.93
C LEU A 53 13.74 -7.55 5.86
N LYS A 54 14.13 -7.96 4.65
CA LYS A 54 15.32 -8.80 4.41
C LYS A 54 16.59 -8.14 4.93
N THR A 55 16.78 -6.87 4.62
CA THR A 55 18.01 -6.12 4.94
C THR A 55 18.18 -5.96 6.45
N PHE A 56 17.14 -5.56 7.17
CA PHE A 56 17.27 -5.21 8.58
C PHE A 56 17.01 -6.39 9.52
N PHE A 57 16.14 -7.34 9.17
CA PHE A 57 15.59 -8.25 10.17
C PHE A 57 15.85 -9.73 9.89
N ASP A 58 15.79 -10.16 8.63
CA ASP A 58 16.07 -11.57 8.31
C ASP A 58 16.57 -11.71 6.88
N PRO A 59 17.89 -11.94 6.67
CA PRO A 59 18.49 -12.06 5.34
C PRO A 59 17.97 -13.28 4.55
N SER A 60 17.30 -14.20 5.20
CA SER A 60 16.70 -15.37 4.54
C SER A 60 15.34 -15.07 3.86
N ILE A 61 14.77 -13.87 4.04
CA ILE A 61 13.56 -13.44 3.33
C ILE A 61 13.86 -13.37 1.82
N THR A 62 12.98 -13.97 1.02
CA THR A 62 13.05 -13.95 -0.44
C THR A 62 12.24 -12.77 -0.98
N VAL A 63 12.85 -11.95 -1.83
CA VAL A 63 12.18 -10.80 -2.47
C VAL A 63 11.72 -11.15 -3.88
N SER A 64 12.53 -11.92 -4.61
CA SER A 64 12.30 -12.34 -6.00
C SER A 64 13.06 -13.64 -6.28
N GLY A 65 12.82 -14.26 -7.44
CA GLY A 65 13.52 -15.47 -7.87
C GLY A 65 12.96 -16.74 -7.24
N TYR A 66 11.63 -16.83 -7.13
CA TYR A 66 10.96 -18.05 -6.69
C TYR A 66 11.09 -19.17 -7.73
N ALA A 67 11.21 -20.41 -7.25
CA ALA A 67 11.21 -21.58 -8.14
C ALA A 67 9.83 -21.78 -8.80
N ASP A 68 9.81 -22.50 -9.91
CA ASP A 68 8.57 -22.85 -10.58
C ASP A 68 7.79 -23.95 -9.83
N GLY A 69 6.48 -23.97 -10.07
CA GLY A 69 5.58 -25.04 -9.62
C GLY A 69 5.43 -25.18 -8.11
N PRO A 70 5.22 -26.40 -7.60
CA PRO A 70 4.99 -26.64 -6.17
C PRO A 70 6.14 -26.20 -5.26
N ALA A 71 7.38 -26.27 -5.74
CA ALA A 71 8.56 -25.82 -4.99
C ALA A 71 8.49 -24.32 -4.69
N GLY A 72 8.13 -23.51 -5.69
CA GLY A 72 7.96 -22.07 -5.51
C GLY A 72 6.81 -21.71 -4.57
N VAL A 73 5.70 -22.44 -4.63
CA VAL A 73 4.59 -22.27 -3.67
C VAL A 73 5.05 -22.57 -2.24
N GLY A 74 5.83 -23.66 -2.05
CA GLY A 74 6.43 -23.99 -0.76
C GLY A 74 7.39 -22.91 -0.25
N GLN A 75 8.24 -22.36 -1.13
CA GLN A 75 9.14 -21.24 -0.82
C GLN A 75 8.35 -19.99 -0.42
N ALA A 76 7.29 -19.64 -1.13
CA ALA A 76 6.45 -18.49 -0.83
C ALA A 76 5.75 -18.63 0.53
N ALA A 77 5.22 -19.82 0.86
CA ALA A 77 4.60 -20.09 2.15
C ALA A 77 5.63 -20.00 3.30
N GLN A 78 6.83 -20.54 3.14
CA GLN A 78 7.91 -20.40 4.12
C GLN A 78 8.33 -18.94 4.28
N ASN A 79 8.42 -18.20 3.18
CA ASN A 79 8.78 -16.80 3.18
C ASN A 79 7.75 -15.94 3.95
N LEU A 80 6.47 -16.21 3.75
CA LEU A 80 5.39 -15.60 4.53
C LEU A 80 5.56 -15.86 6.04
N GLY A 81 5.92 -17.09 6.41
CA GLY A 81 6.21 -17.46 7.80
C GLY A 81 7.36 -16.65 8.41
N LYS A 82 8.44 -16.41 7.66
CA LYS A 82 9.57 -15.57 8.09
C LYS A 82 9.17 -14.13 8.31
N VAL A 83 8.45 -13.53 7.35
CA VAL A 83 7.91 -12.17 7.47
C VAL A 83 7.02 -12.05 8.70
N ALA A 84 6.08 -12.98 8.88
CA ALA A 84 5.20 -13.01 10.04
C ALA A 84 5.95 -13.15 11.37
N ALA A 85 7.04 -13.91 11.42
CA ALA A 85 7.89 -14.05 12.60
C ALA A 85 8.59 -12.72 12.96
N VAL A 86 9.16 -12.04 11.97
CA VAL A 86 9.78 -10.71 12.14
C VAL A 86 8.77 -9.71 12.67
N LEU A 87 7.62 -9.57 12.03
CA LEU A 87 6.60 -8.59 12.42
C LEU A 87 6.02 -8.88 13.81
N ARG A 88 5.78 -10.15 14.15
CA ARG A 88 5.36 -10.54 15.50
C ARG A 88 6.39 -10.20 16.57
N HIS A 89 7.68 -10.47 16.32
CA HIS A 89 8.74 -10.13 17.25
C HIS A 89 8.76 -8.63 17.54
N ILE A 90 8.78 -7.80 16.49
CA ILE A 90 8.81 -6.33 16.64
C ILE A 90 7.56 -5.84 17.35
N SER A 91 6.37 -6.34 16.98
CA SER A 91 5.11 -5.95 17.64
C SER A 91 5.08 -6.36 19.12
N GLY A 92 5.65 -7.50 19.48
CA GLY A 92 5.72 -7.98 20.85
C GLY A 92 6.76 -7.25 21.71
N THR A 93 7.67 -6.49 21.09
CA THR A 93 8.78 -5.80 21.79
C THR A 93 8.70 -4.28 21.69
N LEU A 94 7.56 -3.72 21.28
CA LEU A 94 7.41 -2.28 21.09
C LEU A 94 7.66 -1.46 22.36
N THR A 95 7.35 -2.00 23.51
CA THR A 95 7.53 -1.37 24.83
C THR A 95 8.73 -1.92 25.61
N GLU A 96 9.56 -2.75 24.96
CA GLU A 96 10.78 -3.30 25.60
C GLU A 96 11.77 -2.18 25.88
N THR A 97 12.29 -2.14 27.10
CA THR A 97 13.24 -1.15 27.57
C THR A 97 14.68 -1.48 27.19
N ASP A 98 15.02 -2.76 27.08
CA ASP A 98 16.30 -3.22 26.54
C ASP A 98 16.21 -3.22 25.02
N ILE A 99 16.72 -2.15 24.41
CA ILE A 99 16.66 -1.92 22.97
C ILE A 99 17.23 -3.10 22.17
N SER A 100 18.27 -3.76 22.67
CA SER A 100 18.89 -4.90 21.97
C SER A 100 17.93 -6.07 21.77
N LYS A 101 17.00 -6.27 22.69
CA LYS A 101 15.96 -7.31 22.61
C LYS A 101 14.83 -6.98 21.63
N THR A 102 14.74 -5.73 21.17
CA THR A 102 13.72 -5.37 20.16
C THR A 102 14.04 -5.96 18.79
N TRP A 103 15.29 -6.34 18.54
CA TRP A 103 15.72 -6.92 17.27
C TRP A 103 15.52 -8.44 17.27
N PRO A 104 14.95 -9.02 16.19
CA PRO A 104 14.86 -10.47 16.09
C PRO A 104 16.26 -11.10 16.03
N ALA A 105 16.39 -12.32 16.54
CA ALA A 105 17.66 -13.04 16.55
C ALA A 105 18.25 -13.26 15.14
N THR A 106 17.40 -13.28 14.10
CA THR A 106 17.79 -13.39 12.69
C THR A 106 18.41 -12.13 12.12
N SER A 107 18.32 -10.97 12.83
CA SER A 107 18.81 -9.70 12.33
C SER A 107 20.33 -9.69 12.18
N PRO A 108 20.85 -9.38 10.96
CA PRO A 108 22.28 -9.32 10.71
C PRO A 108 22.92 -7.99 11.16
N MET A 109 22.14 -7.09 11.75
CA MET A 109 22.60 -5.74 12.04
C MET A 109 23.73 -5.71 13.08
N PRO A 110 24.73 -4.82 12.91
CA PRO A 110 25.79 -4.63 13.90
C PRO A 110 25.25 -4.00 15.18
N ALA A 111 25.99 -4.14 16.28
CA ALA A 111 25.61 -3.63 17.61
C ALA A 111 25.30 -2.13 17.62
N THR A 112 26.01 -1.32 16.83
CA THR A 112 25.78 0.12 16.68
C THR A 112 24.39 0.45 16.13
N ILE A 113 23.88 -0.36 15.20
CA ILE A 113 22.53 -0.23 14.67
C ILE A 113 21.50 -0.82 15.63
N LYS A 114 21.82 -1.91 16.31
CA LYS A 114 20.95 -2.51 17.32
C LYS A 114 20.80 -1.63 18.58
N ALA A 115 21.55 -0.56 18.72
CA ALA A 115 21.30 0.50 19.70
C ALA A 115 20.10 1.40 19.34
N ILE A 116 19.61 1.34 18.09
CA ILE A 116 18.36 1.99 17.64
C ILE A 116 17.23 0.99 17.81
N PRO A 117 16.05 1.38 18.33
CA PRO A 117 14.92 0.46 18.45
C PRO A 117 14.52 -0.16 17.10
N ALA A 118 14.27 -1.45 17.04
CA ALA A 118 13.87 -2.15 15.81
C ALA A 118 12.61 -1.57 15.16
N ARG A 119 11.67 -1.01 15.98
CA ARG A 119 10.49 -0.31 15.48
C ARG A 119 10.84 0.88 14.57
N SER A 120 11.97 1.56 14.82
CA SER A 120 12.39 2.69 13.99
C SER A 120 12.91 2.22 12.62
N ALA A 121 13.60 1.09 12.57
CA ALA A 121 13.97 0.45 11.32
C ALA A 121 12.72 -0.04 10.55
N LEU A 122 11.72 -0.60 11.24
CA LEU A 122 10.45 -0.98 10.61
C LEU A 122 9.69 0.23 10.08
N THR A 123 9.67 1.34 10.83
CA THR A 123 9.09 2.61 10.38
C THR A 123 9.79 3.10 9.11
N LEU A 124 11.12 3.09 9.07
CA LEU A 124 11.87 3.45 7.87
C LEU A 124 11.49 2.55 6.68
N VAL A 125 11.44 1.23 6.89
CA VAL A 125 11.05 0.27 5.84
C VAL A 125 9.64 0.56 5.32
N GLY A 126 8.69 0.83 6.21
CA GLY A 126 7.33 1.20 5.82
C GLY A 126 7.26 2.48 5.01
N LEU A 127 7.92 3.54 5.48
CA LEU A 127 7.93 4.85 4.80
C LEU A 127 8.60 4.78 3.42
N MET A 128 9.76 4.12 3.30
CA MET A 128 10.46 4.03 2.01
C MET A 128 9.71 3.18 0.98
N ALA A 129 8.94 2.19 1.42
CA ALA A 129 8.06 1.42 0.56
C ALA A 129 6.76 2.16 0.25
N GLY A 130 6.25 2.99 1.15
CA GLY A 130 4.97 3.68 1.03
C GLY A 130 3.82 2.93 1.74
N VAL A 131 4.13 2.12 2.75
CA VAL A 131 3.11 1.45 3.58
C VAL A 131 2.35 2.50 4.40
N PRO A 132 0.99 2.48 4.39
CA PRO A 132 0.22 3.42 5.18
C PRO A 132 0.58 3.38 6.67
N THR A 133 0.67 4.57 7.28
CA THR A 133 0.95 4.76 8.71
C THR A 133 -0.29 4.79 9.58
N GLN A 134 -1.45 4.51 8.99
CA GLN A 134 -2.72 4.22 9.63
C GLN A 134 -3.16 2.80 9.24
N SER A 135 -3.82 2.09 10.14
CA SER A 135 -4.28 0.72 9.92
C SER A 135 -5.72 0.54 10.43
N GLN A 136 -6.27 -0.66 10.30
CA GLN A 136 -7.60 -0.96 10.82
C GLN A 136 -7.78 -0.72 12.33
N HIS A 137 -6.69 -0.69 13.11
CA HIS A 137 -6.77 -0.48 14.56
C HIS A 137 -6.10 0.81 15.04
N ILE A 138 -5.30 1.44 14.19
CA ILE A 138 -4.44 2.57 14.56
C ILE A 138 -4.70 3.76 13.65
N ASP A 139 -5.22 4.85 14.22
CA ASP A 139 -5.42 6.14 13.56
C ASP A 139 -4.32 7.15 13.87
N GLY A 140 -3.43 6.84 14.80
CA GLY A 140 -2.42 7.77 15.32
C GLY A 140 -2.78 8.41 16.65
N SER A 141 -3.99 8.16 17.20
CA SER A 141 -4.36 8.69 18.51
C SER A 141 -3.61 8.00 19.64
N SER A 142 -3.51 8.71 20.77
CA SER A 142 -2.82 8.28 21.97
C SER A 142 -3.80 7.80 23.02
N PHE A 143 -3.36 6.88 23.89
CA PHE A 143 -4.06 6.63 25.15
C PHE A 143 -4.11 7.93 25.98
N PRO A 144 -5.24 8.28 26.60
CA PRO A 144 -5.35 9.48 27.41
C PRO A 144 -4.21 9.63 28.43
N GLY A 145 -3.56 10.78 28.43
CA GLY A 145 -2.40 11.07 29.26
C GLY A 145 -1.01 10.69 28.67
N THR A 146 -1.00 10.10 27.46
CA THR A 146 0.26 9.70 26.79
C THR A 146 0.34 10.23 25.33
N GLU A 147 -0.41 11.29 25.05
CA GLU A 147 -0.75 11.76 23.70
C GLU A 147 0.45 11.95 22.78
N THR A 148 1.52 12.52 23.29
CA THR A 148 2.72 12.76 22.48
C THR A 148 3.58 11.53 22.32
N GLY A 149 3.79 10.77 23.40
CA GLY A 149 4.69 9.62 23.38
C GLY A 149 4.20 8.50 22.48
N PHE A 150 2.93 8.08 22.65
CA PHE A 150 2.36 7.01 21.86
C PHE A 150 2.18 7.40 20.37
N ALA A 151 1.47 8.51 20.12
CA ALA A 151 1.12 8.91 18.76
C ALA A 151 2.36 9.16 17.89
N LEU A 152 3.38 9.80 18.45
CA LEU A 152 4.57 10.17 17.67
C LEU A 152 5.60 9.04 17.56
N ALA A 153 5.73 8.19 18.58
CA ALA A 153 6.79 7.19 18.64
C ALA A 153 6.34 5.78 18.24
N LEU A 154 5.15 5.36 18.65
CA LEU A 154 4.72 3.97 18.54
C LEU A 154 3.64 3.74 17.50
N ALA A 155 2.66 4.64 17.39
CA ALA A 155 1.51 4.43 16.51
C ALA A 155 1.92 4.15 15.04
N PRO A 156 2.87 4.89 14.42
CA PRO A 156 3.29 4.59 13.06
C PRO A 156 3.89 3.19 12.90
N ALA A 157 4.72 2.76 13.86
CA ALA A 157 5.34 1.43 13.80
C ALA A 157 4.30 0.31 13.94
N ILE A 158 3.30 0.48 14.81
CA ILE A 158 2.22 -0.49 14.99
C ILE A 158 1.37 -0.60 13.72
N ALA A 159 0.97 0.54 13.16
CA ALA A 159 0.20 0.57 11.93
C ALA A 159 0.96 -0.07 10.77
N ILE A 160 2.24 0.28 10.60
CA ILE A 160 3.11 -0.32 9.58
C ILE A 160 3.25 -1.83 9.80
N ALA A 161 3.44 -2.31 11.05
CA ALA A 161 3.55 -3.74 11.32
C ALA A 161 2.29 -4.51 10.89
N GLN A 162 1.10 -3.96 11.16
CA GLN A 162 -0.16 -4.56 10.75
C GLN A 162 -0.32 -4.55 9.22
N ASN A 163 -0.10 -3.42 8.60
CA ASN A 163 -0.25 -3.24 7.15
C ASN A 163 0.79 -4.05 6.36
N ALA A 164 2.04 -4.08 6.83
CA ALA A 164 3.13 -4.81 6.19
C ALA A 164 2.87 -6.32 6.12
N GLY A 165 2.18 -6.89 7.11
CA GLY A 165 1.80 -8.30 7.09
C GLY A 165 0.90 -8.65 5.90
N TYR A 166 -0.10 -7.83 5.63
CA TYR A 166 -1.01 -7.99 4.48
C TYR A 166 -0.31 -7.69 3.15
N ALA A 167 0.40 -6.56 3.07
CA ALA A 167 1.10 -6.13 1.86
C ALA A 167 2.19 -7.14 1.45
N ALA A 168 3.01 -7.60 2.39
CA ALA A 168 4.03 -8.60 2.12
C ALA A 168 3.44 -9.95 1.72
N GLY A 169 2.34 -10.38 2.39
CA GLY A 169 1.66 -11.64 2.07
C GLY A 169 1.19 -11.67 0.62
N LEU A 170 0.46 -10.62 0.20
CA LEU A 170 0.03 -10.53 -1.19
C LEU A 170 1.22 -10.37 -2.15
N GLY A 171 2.20 -9.52 -1.79
CA GLY A 171 3.39 -9.28 -2.61
C GLY A 171 4.19 -10.54 -2.91
N ILE A 172 4.36 -11.42 -1.92
CA ILE A 172 5.04 -12.71 -2.07
C ILE A 172 4.35 -13.57 -3.15
N PHE A 173 3.05 -13.77 -3.04
CA PHE A 173 2.31 -14.62 -3.97
C PHE A 173 2.12 -13.97 -5.35
N ALA A 174 1.94 -12.65 -5.40
CA ALA A 174 1.89 -11.91 -6.67
C ALA A 174 3.24 -12.00 -7.41
N THR A 175 4.36 -11.86 -6.70
CA THR A 175 5.69 -11.99 -7.29
C THR A 175 5.91 -13.41 -7.83
N LEU A 176 5.60 -14.43 -7.05
CA LEU A 176 5.70 -15.84 -7.50
C LEU A 176 4.91 -16.09 -8.80
N ASP A 177 3.63 -15.65 -8.86
CA ASP A 177 2.78 -15.87 -10.03
C ASP A 177 3.25 -15.07 -11.25
N LEU A 178 3.61 -13.81 -11.04
CA LEU A 178 4.01 -12.92 -12.12
C LEU A 178 5.40 -13.26 -12.67
N GLU A 179 6.39 -13.58 -11.85
CA GLU A 179 7.71 -14.03 -12.32
C GLU A 179 7.60 -15.22 -13.27
N ARG A 180 6.74 -16.18 -12.92
CA ARG A 180 6.45 -17.31 -13.79
C ARG A 180 5.79 -16.90 -15.12
N ARG A 181 4.85 -15.93 -15.09
CA ARG A 181 4.14 -15.48 -16.30
C ARG A 181 5.02 -14.64 -17.21
N VAL A 182 5.91 -13.85 -16.65
CA VAL A 182 6.82 -12.96 -17.42
C VAL A 182 8.15 -13.64 -17.76
N GLY A 183 8.44 -14.79 -17.15
CA GLY A 183 9.61 -15.60 -17.44
C GLY A 183 10.87 -15.20 -16.70
N GLY A 184 10.78 -14.43 -15.60
CA GLY A 184 11.94 -14.06 -14.80
C GLY A 184 11.68 -12.99 -13.76
N ALA A 185 12.67 -12.74 -12.90
CA ALA A 185 12.61 -11.73 -11.85
C ALA A 185 12.47 -10.32 -12.44
N PHE A 186 11.50 -9.56 -11.98
CA PHE A 186 11.19 -8.21 -12.46
C PHE A 186 11.44 -7.10 -11.42
N TYR A 187 11.66 -7.45 -10.16
CA TYR A 187 11.97 -6.46 -9.14
C TYR A 187 13.40 -5.93 -9.28
N ASP A 188 13.52 -4.60 -9.32
CA ASP A 188 14.80 -3.89 -9.43
C ASP A 188 14.83 -2.70 -8.49
N ASN A 189 15.84 -2.63 -7.63
CA ASN A 189 16.09 -1.47 -6.79
C ASN A 189 17.52 -0.92 -6.90
N THR A 190 18.25 -1.29 -7.94
CA THR A 190 19.66 -0.92 -8.13
C THR A 190 19.88 0.58 -8.20
N ALA A 191 18.93 1.32 -8.82
CA ALA A 191 18.97 2.77 -8.98
C ALA A 191 18.15 3.54 -7.94
N THR A 192 17.58 2.86 -6.93
CA THR A 192 16.68 3.52 -5.96
C THR A 192 17.45 4.31 -4.91
N ASP A 193 17.14 5.58 -4.76
CA ASP A 193 17.60 6.45 -3.67
C ASP A 193 16.56 6.46 -2.54
N TYR A 194 16.77 5.65 -1.53
CA TYR A 194 15.82 5.53 -0.41
C TYR A 194 15.86 6.75 0.53
N ALA A 195 16.98 7.49 0.60
CA ALA A 195 17.04 8.73 1.38
C ALA A 195 16.12 9.79 0.75
N LYS A 196 16.15 9.92 -0.58
CA LYS A 196 15.25 10.81 -1.31
C LYS A 196 13.79 10.40 -1.14
N ARG A 197 13.47 9.10 -1.12
CA ARG A 197 12.09 8.61 -1.00
C ARG A 197 11.39 8.97 0.31
N ILE A 198 12.15 9.18 1.39
CA ILE A 198 11.59 9.54 2.69
C ILE A 198 11.83 11.00 3.06
N ALA A 199 12.39 11.80 2.16
CA ALA A 199 12.81 13.17 2.47
C ALA A 199 11.65 14.01 3.04
N ASP A 200 10.47 13.91 2.44
CA ASP A 200 9.30 14.68 2.86
C ASP A 200 8.69 14.18 4.18
N GLU A 201 8.76 12.87 4.46
CA GLU A 201 8.20 12.28 5.68
C GLU A 201 9.17 12.31 6.87
N ARG A 202 10.46 12.48 6.62
CA ARG A 202 11.49 12.40 7.65
C ARG A 202 11.26 13.33 8.83
N ALA A 203 10.82 14.56 8.57
CA ALA A 203 10.52 15.52 9.63
C ALA A 203 9.28 15.11 10.42
N SER A 204 8.20 14.72 9.73
CA SER A 204 6.93 14.31 10.34
C SER A 204 7.06 13.05 11.20
N PHE A 205 7.90 12.11 10.81
CA PHE A 205 8.12 10.85 11.53
C PHE A 205 9.43 10.82 12.35
N ASN A 206 10.05 11.98 12.61
CA ASN A 206 11.36 12.04 13.28
C ASN A 206 11.38 11.31 14.63
N VAL A 207 10.30 11.40 15.43
CA VAL A 207 10.21 10.71 16.73
C VAL A 207 10.08 9.20 16.54
N ALA A 208 9.28 8.74 15.60
CA ALA A 208 9.12 7.31 15.29
C ALA A 208 10.41 6.71 14.74
N LEU A 209 11.20 7.50 14.03
CA LEU A 209 12.52 7.13 13.48
C LEU A 209 13.65 7.23 14.53
N SER A 210 13.37 7.67 15.76
CA SER A 210 14.34 7.89 16.85
C SER A 210 15.35 9.01 16.58
N GLY A 211 14.96 10.01 15.82
CA GLY A 211 15.78 11.19 15.54
C GLY A 211 16.61 11.10 14.27
N ASN A 212 17.28 12.22 13.95
CA ASN A 212 18.01 12.34 12.69
C ASN A 212 19.25 11.44 12.62
N ASP A 213 19.99 11.29 13.72
CA ASP A 213 21.20 10.47 13.74
C ASP A 213 20.87 8.99 13.57
N ALA A 214 19.82 8.51 14.26
CA ALA A 214 19.30 7.16 14.07
C ALA A 214 18.85 6.94 12.62
N THR A 215 18.10 7.88 12.06
CA THR A 215 17.66 7.81 10.66
C THR A 215 18.84 7.75 9.70
N ASN A 216 19.87 8.57 9.89
CA ASN A 216 21.08 8.53 9.06
C ASN A 216 21.80 7.20 9.19
N GLY A 217 21.92 6.67 10.42
CA GLY A 217 22.50 5.35 10.67
C GLY A 217 21.76 4.25 9.94
N LEU A 218 20.44 4.22 10.02
CA LEU A 218 19.60 3.25 9.31
C LEU A 218 19.72 3.40 7.78
N LEU A 219 19.69 4.62 7.24
CA LEU A 219 19.87 4.87 5.82
C LEU A 219 21.24 4.42 5.30
N SER A 220 22.30 4.57 6.11
CA SER A 220 23.64 4.11 5.74
C SER A 220 23.71 2.60 5.52
N ILE A 221 22.91 1.82 6.27
CA ILE A 221 22.79 0.37 6.08
C ILE A 221 22.26 0.04 4.68
N LEU A 222 21.29 0.79 4.19
CA LEU A 222 20.71 0.55 2.85
C LEU A 222 21.72 0.78 1.71
N SER A 223 22.78 1.51 1.95
CA SER A 223 23.88 1.76 1.01
C SER A 223 25.16 0.95 1.31
N SER A 224 25.12 0.09 2.32
CA SER A 224 26.22 -0.77 2.77
C SER A 224 26.10 -2.18 2.17
N PRO A 225 27.10 -3.06 2.40
CA PRO A 225 27.00 -4.48 2.01
C PRO A 225 25.82 -5.24 2.60
N TYR A 226 25.21 -4.79 3.70
CA TYR A 226 23.96 -5.34 4.25
C TYR A 226 22.78 -5.06 3.31
N GLY A 227 22.72 -3.89 2.69
CA GLY A 227 21.69 -3.46 1.75
C GLY A 227 21.99 -3.88 0.31
N LYS A 228 22.39 -5.15 0.10
CA LYS A 228 22.66 -5.65 -1.25
C LYS A 228 21.45 -5.43 -2.16
N ARG A 229 21.66 -4.64 -3.22
CA ARG A 229 20.64 -4.32 -4.22
C ARG A 229 20.27 -5.54 -5.05
N ILE A 230 19.07 -5.57 -5.53
CA ILE A 230 18.53 -6.63 -6.39
C ILE A 230 18.32 -6.05 -7.77
N ALA A 231 18.89 -6.71 -8.78
CA ALA A 231 18.66 -6.39 -10.18
C ALA A 231 17.62 -7.34 -10.76
N ALA A 232 16.70 -6.80 -11.55
CA ALA A 232 15.79 -7.61 -12.36
C ALA A 232 16.54 -8.33 -13.49
N SER A 233 15.92 -9.36 -14.05
CA SER A 233 16.36 -9.94 -15.32
C SER A 233 15.76 -9.16 -16.50
N ASP A 234 16.50 -9.09 -17.61
CA ASP A 234 15.97 -8.47 -18.86
C ASP A 234 14.68 -9.16 -19.31
N GLN A 235 14.61 -10.48 -19.18
CA GLN A 235 13.43 -11.25 -19.53
C GLN A 235 12.23 -10.86 -18.64
N GLY A 236 12.41 -10.77 -17.33
CA GLY A 236 11.36 -10.35 -16.41
C GLY A 236 10.84 -8.95 -16.70
N LEU A 237 11.74 -7.98 -16.92
CA LEU A 237 11.36 -6.61 -17.27
C LEU A 237 10.61 -6.52 -18.59
N ASN A 238 11.09 -7.20 -19.63
CA ASN A 238 10.45 -7.19 -20.94
C ASN A 238 9.10 -7.92 -20.90
N GLY A 239 9.03 -9.04 -20.18
CA GLY A 239 7.80 -9.80 -19.97
C GLY A 239 6.76 -8.96 -19.22
N LEU A 240 7.16 -8.24 -18.16
CA LEU A 240 6.26 -7.34 -17.42
C LEU A 240 5.72 -6.23 -18.31
N LYS A 241 6.57 -5.55 -19.11
CA LYS A 241 6.14 -4.52 -20.06
C LYS A 241 5.12 -5.06 -21.07
N ALA A 242 5.29 -6.29 -21.55
CA ALA A 242 4.36 -6.93 -22.47
C ALA A 242 2.99 -7.23 -21.84
N GLN A 243 2.95 -7.43 -20.52
CA GLN A 243 1.71 -7.71 -19.77
C GLN A 243 0.94 -6.44 -19.36
N LEU A 244 1.52 -5.23 -19.52
CA LEU A 244 0.84 -3.99 -19.17
C LEU A 244 -0.41 -3.81 -20.02
N ALA A 245 -1.56 -4.04 -19.37
CA ALA A 245 -2.83 -4.23 -20.06
C ALA A 245 -3.57 -2.92 -20.40
N HIS A 246 -3.20 -1.79 -19.77
CA HIS A 246 -3.89 -0.50 -19.93
C HIS A 246 -2.92 0.68 -19.79
N LYS A 247 -3.39 1.86 -20.20
CA LYS A 247 -2.65 3.14 -20.14
C LYS A 247 -3.22 4.12 -19.13
N GLY A 248 -4.23 3.72 -18.37
CA GLY A 248 -4.93 4.52 -17.37
C GLY A 248 -5.91 5.55 -17.96
N LYS A 249 -6.33 5.39 -19.21
CA LYS A 249 -7.24 6.34 -19.87
C LYS A 249 -8.70 5.93 -19.70
N ALA A 250 -9.53 6.87 -19.28
CA ALA A 250 -10.99 6.68 -19.25
C ALA A 250 -11.59 6.90 -20.65
N LEU A 251 -11.64 5.85 -21.45
CA LEU A 251 -12.28 5.88 -22.77
C LEU A 251 -13.81 5.80 -22.69
N VAL A 252 -14.33 5.21 -21.62
CA VAL A 252 -15.74 5.17 -21.24
C VAL A 252 -15.93 5.88 -19.91
N PRO A 253 -17.17 6.25 -19.52
CA PRO A 253 -17.43 6.75 -18.17
C PRO A 253 -16.88 5.80 -17.11
N THR A 254 -15.94 6.25 -16.33
CA THR A 254 -15.19 5.45 -15.34
C THR A 254 -15.29 6.10 -13.97
N ILE A 255 -15.78 5.37 -12.98
CA ILE A 255 -15.91 5.80 -11.59
C ILE A 255 -14.94 4.98 -10.76
N THR A 256 -13.97 5.60 -10.10
CA THR A 256 -13.08 4.92 -9.16
C THR A 256 -13.53 5.17 -7.72
N MET A 257 -13.28 4.20 -6.83
CA MET A 257 -13.42 4.40 -5.39
C MET A 257 -12.25 3.70 -4.69
N THR A 258 -11.59 4.41 -3.78
CA THR A 258 -10.37 3.92 -3.10
C THR A 258 -10.35 4.39 -1.67
N GLY A 259 -9.97 3.50 -0.74
CA GLY A 259 -9.68 3.84 0.65
C GLY A 259 -8.34 4.57 0.79
N THR A 260 -8.30 5.62 1.60
CA THR A 260 -7.09 6.44 1.78
C THR A 260 -5.95 5.70 2.50
N ALA A 261 -6.28 4.66 3.27
CA ALA A 261 -5.33 3.82 4.00
C ALA A 261 -5.38 2.33 3.58
N ASP A 262 -5.63 2.06 2.30
CA ASP A 262 -5.54 0.70 1.74
C ASP A 262 -4.07 0.26 1.70
N MET A 263 -3.74 -0.84 2.37
CA MET A 263 -2.39 -1.35 2.48
C MET A 263 -1.99 -2.32 1.35
N ILE A 264 -2.94 -2.79 0.57
CA ILE A 264 -2.69 -3.77 -0.51
C ILE A 264 -2.60 -3.07 -1.85
N THR A 265 -3.57 -2.20 -2.14
CA THR A 265 -3.55 -1.32 -3.32
C THR A 265 -3.56 0.14 -2.83
N PRO A 266 -2.40 0.67 -2.42
CA PRO A 266 -2.33 2.00 -1.82
C PRO A 266 -2.96 3.07 -2.70
N ALA A 267 -3.51 4.10 -2.06
CA ALA A 267 -4.26 5.16 -2.72
C ALA A 267 -3.50 5.82 -3.90
N GLY A 268 -2.17 5.75 -3.88
CA GLY A 268 -1.31 6.21 -4.99
C GLY A 268 -1.61 5.56 -6.35
N ASN A 269 -2.15 4.33 -6.36
CA ASN A 269 -2.62 3.68 -7.59
C ASN A 269 -3.77 4.46 -8.24
N SER A 270 -4.78 4.81 -7.44
CA SER A 270 -5.90 5.60 -7.93
C SER A 270 -5.49 7.03 -8.24
N GLN A 271 -4.56 7.61 -7.47
CA GLN A 271 -4.01 8.94 -7.78
C GLN A 271 -3.32 8.95 -9.14
N TRP A 272 -2.62 7.89 -9.50
CA TRP A 272 -2.04 7.77 -10.84
C TRP A 272 -3.12 7.82 -11.94
N LEU A 273 -4.26 7.13 -11.75
CA LEU A 273 -5.40 7.20 -12.67
C LEU A 273 -6.00 8.62 -12.72
N VAL A 274 -6.14 9.28 -11.57
CA VAL A 274 -6.60 10.68 -11.49
C VAL A 274 -5.70 11.56 -12.35
N ASN A 275 -4.37 11.48 -12.14
CA ASN A 275 -3.40 12.28 -12.88
C ASN A 275 -3.46 12.06 -14.41
N LYS A 276 -3.74 10.82 -14.85
CA LYS A 276 -3.93 10.49 -16.28
C LYS A 276 -5.22 11.07 -16.86
N ASN A 277 -6.20 11.42 -16.02
CA ASN A 277 -7.55 11.83 -16.44
C ASN A 277 -7.95 13.23 -15.96
N LEU A 278 -7.05 14.07 -15.45
CA LEU A 278 -7.35 15.41 -14.90
C LEU A 278 -8.23 16.26 -15.81
N LYS A 279 -7.97 16.22 -17.12
CA LYS A 279 -8.73 16.97 -18.14
C LYS A 279 -9.98 16.24 -18.65
N ASN A 280 -10.19 14.98 -18.25
CA ASN A 280 -11.26 14.12 -18.76
C ASN A 280 -12.47 14.07 -17.81
N THR A 281 -12.92 15.23 -17.36
CA THR A 281 -13.96 15.35 -16.32
C THR A 281 -15.33 14.82 -16.73
N LYS A 282 -15.58 14.67 -18.02
CA LYS A 282 -16.83 14.07 -18.55
C LYS A 282 -16.86 12.54 -18.48
N LYS A 283 -15.67 11.90 -18.43
CA LYS A 283 -15.57 10.44 -18.43
C LYS A 283 -14.87 9.87 -17.19
N PHE A 284 -14.30 10.70 -16.33
CA PHE A 284 -13.60 10.19 -15.13
C PHE A 284 -14.11 10.86 -13.86
N LEU A 285 -14.48 10.03 -12.88
CA LEU A 285 -14.99 10.44 -11.58
C LEU A 285 -14.22 9.70 -10.48
N PRO A 286 -13.29 10.35 -9.76
CA PRO A 286 -12.66 9.77 -8.59
C PRO A 286 -13.54 9.95 -7.36
N LEU A 287 -13.69 8.88 -6.59
CA LEU A 287 -14.26 8.89 -5.24
C LEU A 287 -13.22 8.34 -4.27
N TRP A 288 -13.18 8.92 -3.08
CA TRP A 288 -12.30 8.53 -2.01
C TRP A 288 -13.11 8.09 -0.80
N VAL A 289 -12.68 7.04 -0.15
CA VAL A 289 -13.21 6.69 1.16
C VAL A 289 -12.17 7.12 2.17
N VAL A 290 -12.48 8.21 2.85
CA VAL A 290 -11.63 8.78 3.88
C VAL A 290 -11.87 8.08 5.20
N THR A 291 -10.79 7.90 5.96
CA THR A 291 -10.89 7.35 7.30
C THR A 291 -11.57 8.34 8.24
N ALA A 292 -12.23 7.84 9.28
CA ALA A 292 -12.69 8.69 10.38
C ALA A 292 -11.50 9.36 11.08
N ASP A 293 -11.76 10.45 11.83
CA ASP A 293 -10.69 11.16 12.53
C ASP A 293 -10.06 10.33 13.65
N LYS A 294 -10.87 9.51 14.34
CA LYS A 294 -10.42 8.69 15.46
C LYS A 294 -11.15 7.37 15.48
N TRP A 295 -10.38 6.28 15.60
CA TRP A 295 -10.93 4.92 15.77
C TRP A 295 -10.09 4.01 16.67
N THR A 296 -8.89 4.40 17.06
CA THR A 296 -8.06 3.58 17.96
C THR A 296 -8.77 3.36 19.28
N LYS A 297 -9.00 2.10 19.62
CA LYS A 297 -9.46 1.68 20.95
C LYS A 297 -8.27 1.25 21.77
N PHE A 298 -8.33 1.51 23.06
CA PHE A 298 -7.26 1.15 23.98
C PHE A 298 -7.76 0.21 25.08
N LEU A 299 -6.95 -0.77 25.42
CA LEU A 299 -7.11 -1.59 26.60
C LEU A 299 -6.83 -0.76 27.85
N PRO A 300 -7.30 -1.18 29.04
CA PRO A 300 -6.98 -0.51 30.31
C PRO A 300 -5.46 -0.38 30.58
N THR A 301 -4.66 -1.23 29.95
CA THR A 301 -3.19 -1.20 30.02
C THR A 301 -2.56 -0.07 29.20
N GLY A 302 -3.34 0.68 28.41
CA GLY A 302 -2.83 1.69 27.48
C GLY A 302 -2.35 1.15 26.13
N SER A 303 -2.38 -0.16 25.92
CA SER A 303 -2.07 -0.76 24.61
C SER A 303 -3.28 -0.69 23.69
N PRO A 304 -3.08 -0.54 22.35
CA PRO A 304 -4.18 -0.60 21.40
C PRO A 304 -4.89 -1.95 21.47
N ASP A 305 -6.23 -1.91 21.45
CA ASP A 305 -7.06 -3.09 21.32
C ASP A 305 -7.11 -3.52 19.83
N THR A 306 -6.43 -4.60 19.51
CA THR A 306 -6.39 -5.18 18.17
C THR A 306 -7.34 -6.37 18.01
N SER A 307 -8.22 -6.62 18.98
CA SER A 307 -9.18 -7.73 18.94
C SER A 307 -10.38 -7.46 18.03
N SER A 308 -10.66 -6.19 17.70
CA SER A 308 -11.78 -5.83 16.86
C SER A 308 -11.59 -6.32 15.43
N THR A 309 -12.61 -6.97 14.87
CA THR A 309 -12.67 -7.36 13.45
C THR A 309 -13.47 -6.36 12.61
N ALA A 310 -14.09 -5.36 13.24
CA ALA A 310 -14.80 -4.29 12.56
C ALA A 310 -13.79 -3.20 12.17
N TRP A 311 -13.47 -3.12 10.90
CA TRP A 311 -12.52 -2.17 10.37
C TRP A 311 -13.22 -0.90 9.92
N PRO A 312 -12.68 0.29 10.25
CA PRO A 312 -13.23 1.54 9.73
C PRO A 312 -13.15 1.61 8.20
N SER A 313 -14.16 2.20 7.58
CA SER A 313 -14.12 2.49 6.15
C SER A 313 -12.87 3.31 5.80
N GLY A 314 -12.29 3.04 4.63
CA GLY A 314 -11.07 3.70 4.18
C GLY A 314 -9.77 3.06 4.68
N THR A 315 -9.84 2.18 5.69
CA THR A 315 -8.72 1.34 6.11
C THR A 315 -8.88 -0.08 5.56
N GLY A 316 -7.81 -0.84 5.54
CA GLY A 316 -7.88 -2.20 5.01
C GLY A 316 -8.08 -2.24 3.49
N HIS A 317 -8.01 -3.44 2.93
CA HIS A 317 -8.14 -3.62 1.48
C HIS A 317 -9.59 -3.73 1.06
N CYS A 318 -10.03 -2.83 0.19
CA CYS A 318 -11.42 -2.81 -0.32
C CYS A 318 -12.49 -2.75 0.78
N GLN A 319 -12.17 -2.18 1.93
CA GLN A 319 -13.08 -2.10 3.08
C GLN A 319 -14.05 -0.93 2.89
N PHE A 320 -15.17 -1.22 2.24
CA PHE A 320 -16.22 -0.25 1.94
C PHE A 320 -17.55 -0.64 2.57
N SER A 321 -18.34 0.34 2.97
CA SER A 321 -19.71 0.11 3.42
C SER A 321 -20.62 -0.28 2.25
N TYR A 322 -21.77 -0.87 2.58
CA TYR A 322 -22.81 -1.16 1.59
C TYR A 322 -23.25 0.10 0.84
N ASP A 323 -23.46 1.21 1.56
CA ASP A 323 -23.92 2.47 0.97
C ASP A 323 -22.88 3.11 0.04
N GLN A 324 -21.59 3.04 0.39
CA GLN A 324 -20.49 3.47 -0.47
C GLN A 324 -20.47 2.66 -1.77
N THR A 325 -20.53 1.34 -1.65
CA THR A 325 -20.53 0.42 -2.80
C THR A 325 -21.74 0.63 -3.69
N MET A 326 -22.95 0.73 -3.10
CA MET A 326 -24.18 0.97 -3.85
C MET A 326 -24.23 2.33 -4.52
N THR A 327 -23.58 3.33 -3.92
CA THR A 327 -23.45 4.66 -4.52
C THR A 327 -22.64 4.61 -5.81
N VAL A 328 -21.49 3.92 -5.80
CA VAL A 328 -20.68 3.71 -7.02
C VAL A 328 -21.49 2.96 -8.09
N ALA A 329 -22.23 1.92 -7.69
CA ALA A 329 -23.06 1.16 -8.63
C ALA A 329 -24.16 2.02 -9.30
N LYS A 330 -24.82 2.88 -8.51
CA LYS A 330 -25.84 3.83 -9.03
C LYS A 330 -25.22 4.86 -9.98
N LEU A 331 -24.07 5.42 -9.62
CA LEU A 331 -23.33 6.38 -10.47
C LEU A 331 -22.88 5.73 -11.77
N ALA A 332 -22.36 4.49 -11.73
CA ALA A 332 -21.95 3.76 -12.92
C ALA A 332 -23.15 3.43 -13.83
N ALA A 333 -24.30 3.06 -13.24
CA ALA A 333 -25.52 2.81 -13.99
C ALA A 333 -26.09 4.08 -14.66
N ALA A 334 -26.03 5.22 -13.98
CA ALA A 334 -26.42 6.52 -14.55
C ALA A 334 -25.47 6.90 -15.69
N ALA A 335 -24.16 6.75 -15.49
CA ALA A 335 -23.14 7.06 -16.48
C ALA A 335 -23.25 6.18 -17.75
N ALA A 336 -23.62 4.90 -17.58
CA ALA A 336 -23.87 3.98 -18.71
C ALA A 336 -25.04 4.42 -19.61
N LYS A 337 -26.06 5.07 -19.03
CA LYS A 337 -27.22 5.58 -19.76
C LYS A 337 -26.92 6.85 -20.55
N THR A 338 -26.11 7.74 -19.99
CA THR A 338 -25.83 9.07 -20.55
C THR A 338 -24.57 9.13 -21.41
N GLY A 339 -23.67 8.15 -21.26
CA GLY A 339 -22.36 8.15 -21.88
C GLY A 339 -21.34 9.12 -21.24
N SER A 340 -21.69 9.71 -20.09
CA SER A 340 -20.85 10.64 -19.31
C SER A 340 -21.05 10.38 -17.81
N VAL A 341 -20.04 10.67 -17.00
CA VAL A 341 -20.24 10.68 -15.53
C VAL A 341 -21.22 11.80 -15.16
N PRO A 342 -21.99 11.66 -14.06
CA PRO A 342 -22.91 12.71 -13.62
C PRO A 342 -22.17 14.03 -13.30
N SER A 343 -22.91 15.16 -13.34
CA SER A 343 -22.34 16.48 -13.02
C SER A 343 -21.80 16.55 -11.59
N ASN A 344 -20.80 17.38 -11.34
CA ASN A 344 -20.22 17.55 -10.00
C ASN A 344 -21.30 17.80 -8.94
N ALA A 345 -22.21 18.75 -9.19
CA ALA A 345 -23.30 19.07 -8.25
C ALA A 345 -24.21 17.85 -7.94
N SER A 346 -24.46 16.98 -8.93
CA SER A 346 -25.22 15.75 -8.71
C SER A 346 -24.44 14.73 -7.89
N VAL A 347 -23.13 14.63 -8.13
CA VAL A 347 -22.24 13.75 -7.37
C VAL A 347 -22.13 14.20 -5.92
N GLU A 348 -21.83 15.48 -5.70
CA GLU A 348 -21.74 16.11 -4.37
C GLU A 348 -23.00 15.86 -3.54
N LYS A 349 -24.17 16.11 -4.11
CA LYS A 349 -25.46 15.85 -3.44
C LYS A 349 -25.67 14.37 -3.10
N THR A 350 -25.12 13.47 -3.89
CA THR A 350 -25.24 12.03 -3.68
C THR A 350 -24.27 11.56 -2.61
N VAL A 351 -23.03 11.98 -2.70
CA VAL A 351 -21.92 11.60 -1.81
C VAL A 351 -22.10 12.17 -0.40
N ALA A 352 -22.61 13.42 -0.26
CA ALA A 352 -22.88 14.04 1.03
C ALA A 352 -23.84 13.25 1.94
N LYS A 353 -24.52 12.24 1.42
CA LYS A 353 -25.44 11.35 2.17
C LYS A 353 -24.80 10.05 2.60
N VAL A 354 -23.53 9.84 2.28
CA VAL A 354 -22.82 8.57 2.46
C VAL A 354 -21.59 8.82 3.32
N ASP A 355 -21.63 8.31 4.53
CA ASP A 355 -20.55 8.50 5.50
C ASP A 355 -19.19 8.02 4.97
N GLY A 356 -18.16 8.83 5.22
CA GLY A 356 -16.78 8.58 4.81
C GLY A 356 -16.53 8.60 3.29
N LEU A 357 -17.55 8.85 2.43
CA LEU A 357 -17.35 8.96 1.00
C LEU A 357 -17.10 10.42 0.59
N LEU A 358 -15.97 10.68 -0.05
CA LEU A 358 -15.55 12.00 -0.50
C LEU A 358 -15.54 12.08 -2.03
N PHE A 359 -16.12 13.16 -2.55
CA PHE A 359 -15.88 13.64 -3.89
C PHE A 359 -15.36 15.07 -3.82
N ASP A 360 -14.11 15.22 -4.19
CA ASP A 360 -13.44 16.49 -4.36
C ASP A 360 -12.39 16.31 -5.48
N ARG A 361 -12.44 17.17 -6.49
CA ARG A 361 -11.48 17.10 -7.62
C ARG A 361 -10.12 17.69 -7.28
N GLU A 362 -10.05 18.50 -6.22
CA GLU A 362 -8.81 19.07 -5.70
C GLU A 362 -8.12 18.13 -4.71
N PHE A 363 -8.86 17.13 -4.18
CA PHE A 363 -8.29 16.15 -3.28
C PHE A 363 -7.26 15.28 -4.00
N SER A 364 -6.09 15.15 -3.39
CA SER A 364 -5.00 14.35 -3.95
C SER A 364 -4.32 13.50 -2.88
N MET A 365 -3.92 12.31 -3.29
CA MET A 365 -3.08 11.41 -2.51
C MET A 365 -1.67 11.37 -3.09
N PRO A 366 -0.64 11.09 -2.27
CA PRO A 366 0.69 10.82 -2.80
C PRO A 366 0.67 9.68 -3.80
N LEU A 367 1.44 9.80 -4.87
CA LEU A 367 1.73 8.67 -5.76
C LEU A 367 2.49 7.57 -5.02
N LEU A 368 2.49 6.36 -5.55
CA LEU A 368 3.39 5.32 -5.07
C LEU A 368 4.85 5.80 -5.10
N LYS A 369 5.65 5.40 -4.13
CA LYS A 369 7.04 5.87 -3.98
C LYS A 369 7.90 5.72 -5.26
N ALA A 370 7.66 4.68 -6.03
CA ALA A 370 8.34 4.45 -7.30
C ALA A 370 7.89 5.42 -8.43
N ASP A 371 6.73 6.07 -8.29
CA ASP A 371 6.21 7.07 -9.24
C ASP A 371 6.52 8.52 -8.84
N GLN A 372 7.03 8.75 -7.64
CA GLN A 372 7.46 10.07 -7.18
C GLN A 372 8.82 10.41 -7.81
N LYS A 373 8.91 11.59 -8.42
CA LYS A 373 10.12 12.05 -9.15
C LYS A 373 11.01 12.92 -8.27
#